data_21c1d740555f5b24f8f2536db06b9aac
#
_entry.id   21c1d740555f5b24f8f2536db06b9aac
#
_cell.length_a   1.000
_cell.length_b   1.000
_cell.length_c   1.000
_cell.angle_alpha   90.00
_cell.angle_beta   90.00
_cell.angle_gamma   90.00
#
_symmetry.space_group_name_H-M   'P 1'
#
loop_
_entity.id
_entity.type
_entity.pdbx_description
1 polymer ?
#
loop_
_entity_poly.entity_id
_entity_poly.type
_entity_poly.pdbx_seq_one_letter_code
_entity_poly.pdbx_strand_id
1 'polypeptide(L)'
;MRRLAMLLVFLALPAAAQSLDWSSPGSAGKIDPQTSLWTFSGAALVIPAANITTVDAFYPVTNTYGSAFSLLPAWSTLKMTYADNSSAGSVFAELLEVDACSSTQRQLCSITSTDGDSSVRCDTCSWIGGVDFGSHSYYIHVIVAKTDVLAASALYSLAIY
;
A
#
# COMPACT_ATOMS: atom_id res chain seq x y z
N MET A 1 -66.86 -5.34 -13.54
CA MET A 1 -65.80 -4.66 -12.80
C MET A 1 -64.54 -5.53 -12.85
N ARG A 2 -63.58 -5.21 -13.73
CA ARG A 2 -62.33 -5.94 -13.87
C ARG A 2 -61.29 -5.22 -12.98
N ARG A 3 -60.77 -5.91 -11.96
CA ARG A 3 -59.67 -5.40 -11.12
C ARG A 3 -58.36 -5.69 -11.88
N LEU A 4 -57.70 -4.64 -12.31
CA LEU A 4 -56.34 -4.67 -12.85
C LEU A 4 -55.36 -4.78 -11.68
N ALA A 5 -54.73 -5.94 -11.51
CA ALA A 5 -53.64 -6.10 -10.56
C ALA A 5 -52.34 -5.61 -11.21
N MET A 6 -51.84 -4.49 -10.74
CA MET A 6 -50.57 -3.89 -11.17
C MET A 6 -49.42 -4.62 -10.45
N LEU A 7 -48.71 -5.48 -11.20
CA LEU A 7 -47.54 -6.19 -10.68
C LEU A 7 -46.35 -5.22 -10.72
N LEU A 8 -45.96 -4.70 -9.55
CA LEU A 8 -44.73 -3.92 -9.39
C LEU A 8 -43.54 -4.90 -9.37
N VAL A 9 -42.83 -4.99 -10.47
CA VAL A 9 -41.54 -5.68 -10.56
C VAL A 9 -40.46 -4.75 -10.01
N PHE A 10 -40.01 -4.99 -8.80
CA PHE A 10 -38.80 -4.36 -8.27
C PHE A 10 -37.59 -4.96 -8.97
N LEU A 11 -37.01 -4.26 -9.93
CA LEU A 11 -35.70 -4.53 -10.45
C LEU A 11 -34.68 -4.17 -9.35
N ALA A 12 -34.25 -5.16 -8.60
CA ALA A 12 -33.09 -5.03 -7.76
C ALA A 12 -31.86 -4.89 -8.68
N LEU A 13 -31.43 -3.66 -8.91
CA LEU A 13 -30.12 -3.42 -9.52
C LEU A 13 -29.05 -3.99 -8.57
N PRO A 14 -28.13 -4.85 -9.02
CA PRO A 14 -27.01 -5.25 -8.21
C PRO A 14 -26.25 -3.97 -7.87
N ALA A 15 -26.21 -3.60 -6.59
CA ALA A 15 -25.27 -2.62 -6.10
C ALA A 15 -23.88 -3.22 -6.37
N ALA A 16 -23.19 -2.70 -7.38
CA ALA A 16 -21.79 -2.98 -7.56
C ALA A 16 -21.10 -2.57 -6.27
N ALA A 17 -20.65 -3.56 -5.49
CA ALA A 17 -19.83 -3.31 -4.32
C ALA A 17 -18.55 -2.65 -4.85
N GLN A 18 -18.45 -1.32 -4.69
CA GLN A 18 -17.20 -0.63 -4.97
C GLN A 18 -16.21 -1.15 -3.95
N SER A 19 -15.17 -1.83 -4.43
CA SER A 19 -14.03 -2.16 -3.60
C SER A 19 -13.40 -0.83 -3.17
N LEU A 20 -13.49 -0.50 -1.88
CA LEU A 20 -12.79 0.65 -1.34
C LEU A 20 -11.32 0.26 -1.23
N ASP A 21 -10.51 0.75 -2.16
CA ASP A 21 -9.08 0.54 -2.14
C ASP A 21 -8.47 1.19 -0.89
N TRP A 22 -7.49 0.52 -0.30
CA TRP A 22 -6.68 1.14 0.74
C TRP A 22 -5.55 1.94 0.10
N SER A 23 -5.29 3.14 0.60
CA SER A 23 -4.16 3.95 0.15
C SER A 23 -3.55 4.76 1.27
N SER A 24 -2.25 5.04 1.15
CA SER A 24 -1.50 5.86 2.09
C SER A 24 -0.45 6.68 1.34
N PRO A 25 -0.32 8.00 1.63
CA PRO A 25 0.80 8.78 1.13
C PRO A 25 2.12 8.35 1.80
N GLY A 26 3.25 8.56 1.13
CA GLY A 26 4.58 8.24 1.67
C GLY A 26 4.87 8.92 3.01
N SER A 27 4.29 10.09 3.24
CA SER A 27 4.44 10.86 4.48
C SER A 27 3.63 10.33 5.69
N ALA A 28 2.77 9.33 5.52
CA ALA A 28 1.95 8.77 6.61
C ALA A 28 2.61 7.55 7.29
N GLY A 29 3.76 7.10 6.82
CA GLY A 29 4.48 5.97 7.41
C GLY A 29 5.01 6.28 8.82
N LYS A 30 5.01 5.26 9.68
CA LYS A 30 5.73 5.30 10.94
C LYS A 30 7.19 4.93 10.68
N ILE A 31 8.08 5.89 10.84
CA ILE A 31 9.52 5.68 10.63
C ILE A 31 10.14 5.00 11.85
N ASP A 32 11.07 4.08 11.60
CA ASP A 32 11.89 3.49 12.68
C ASP A 32 12.65 4.61 13.41
N PRO A 33 12.52 4.73 14.74
CA PRO A 33 13.15 5.78 15.52
C PRO A 33 14.69 5.72 15.51
N GLN A 34 15.28 4.61 15.08
CA GLN A 34 16.74 4.49 14.92
C GLN A 34 17.22 5.12 13.60
N THR A 35 16.30 5.39 12.68
CA THR A 35 16.61 6.03 11.39
C THR A 35 16.63 7.53 11.55
N SER A 36 17.70 8.17 11.10
CA SER A 36 17.85 9.63 11.04
C SER A 36 18.08 10.07 9.60
N LEU A 37 18.08 11.40 9.37
CA LEU A 37 18.43 11.99 8.07
C LEU A 37 17.40 11.76 6.94
N TRP A 38 16.14 11.72 7.30
CA TRP A 38 15.01 11.71 6.38
C TRP A 38 14.12 12.95 6.56
N THR A 39 13.23 13.19 5.62
CA THR A 39 12.21 14.24 5.72
C THR A 39 10.98 13.91 4.91
N PHE A 40 9.87 14.57 5.21
CA PHE A 40 8.71 14.58 4.34
C PHE A 40 8.76 15.81 3.43
N SER A 41 8.59 15.59 2.13
CA SER A 41 8.45 16.63 1.12
C SER A 41 7.06 16.51 0.50
N GLY A 42 6.11 17.32 0.98
CA GLY A 42 4.70 17.14 0.65
C GLY A 42 4.18 15.78 1.10
N ALA A 43 3.67 14.97 0.17
CA ALA A 43 3.17 13.62 0.44
C ALA A 43 4.28 12.54 0.41
N ALA A 44 5.52 12.88 0.04
CA ALA A 44 6.59 11.91 -0.14
C ALA A 44 7.47 11.74 1.10
N LEU A 45 7.93 10.51 1.36
CA LEU A 45 9.06 10.19 2.21
C LEU A 45 10.33 10.26 1.36
N VAL A 46 11.29 11.11 1.73
CA VAL A 46 12.52 11.35 0.97
C VAL A 46 13.75 11.35 1.87
N ILE A 47 14.90 10.97 1.31
CA ILE A 47 16.21 11.20 1.89
C ILE A 47 16.77 12.51 1.29
N PRO A 48 17.09 13.53 2.10
CA PRO A 48 17.65 14.79 1.61
C PRO A 48 18.92 14.59 0.76
N ALA A 49 19.17 15.49 -0.21
CA ALA A 49 20.24 15.35 -1.18
C ALA A 49 21.64 15.15 -0.56
N ALA A 50 21.93 15.83 0.56
CA ALA A 50 23.24 15.74 1.22
C ALA A 50 23.45 14.47 2.04
N ASN A 51 22.43 13.63 2.21
CA ASN A 51 22.49 12.49 3.11
C ASN A 51 22.64 11.16 2.37
N ILE A 52 23.38 10.25 2.97
CA ILE A 52 23.46 8.84 2.58
C ILE A 52 22.93 8.05 3.77
N THR A 53 21.83 7.33 3.59
CA THR A 53 21.20 6.56 4.67
C THR A 53 20.18 5.56 4.10
N THR A 54 19.69 4.72 4.98
CA THR A 54 18.53 3.86 4.75
C THR A 54 17.45 4.22 5.75
N VAL A 55 16.21 4.31 5.29
CA VAL A 55 15.04 4.64 6.09
C VAL A 55 14.06 3.49 6.04
N ASP A 56 13.73 2.95 7.21
CA ASP A 56 12.67 1.95 7.37
C ASP A 56 11.38 2.65 7.79
N ALA A 57 10.29 2.35 7.08
CA ALA A 57 8.97 2.91 7.31
C ALA A 57 7.90 1.81 7.32
N PHE A 58 6.94 1.92 8.23
CA PHE A 58 5.86 0.95 8.42
C PHE A 58 4.51 1.61 8.21
N TYR A 59 3.67 1.03 7.36
CA TYR A 59 2.34 1.49 7.01
C TYR A 59 1.31 0.44 7.43
N PRO A 60 0.57 0.65 8.52
CA PRO A 60 -0.47 -0.30 8.90
C PRO A 60 -1.59 -0.31 7.87
N VAL A 61 -1.96 -1.48 7.41
CA VAL A 61 -3.09 -1.67 6.50
C VAL A 61 -4.33 -1.92 7.32
N THR A 62 -5.33 -1.06 7.14
CA THR A 62 -6.59 -1.12 7.89
C THR A 62 -7.74 -1.56 7.00
N ASN A 63 -8.68 -2.30 7.56
CA ASN A 63 -9.91 -2.67 6.85
C ASN A 63 -10.77 -1.42 6.62
N THR A 64 -10.86 -0.98 5.37
CA THR A 64 -11.67 0.18 4.97
C THR A 64 -13.14 -0.15 4.73
N TYR A 65 -13.54 -1.44 4.72
CA TYR A 65 -14.92 -1.87 4.51
C TYR A 65 -15.81 -1.71 5.73
N GLY A 66 -15.25 -1.53 6.92
CA GLY A 66 -16.00 -1.47 8.18
C GLY A 66 -16.57 -2.82 8.62
N SER A 67 -17.03 -2.89 9.87
CA SER A 67 -17.55 -4.12 10.49
C SER A 67 -18.95 -4.56 10.02
N ALA A 68 -19.65 -3.73 9.23
CA ALA A 68 -21.04 -3.99 8.84
C ALA A 68 -21.19 -5.07 7.75
N PHE A 69 -20.15 -5.36 7.03
CA PHE A 69 -20.14 -6.38 5.99
C PHE A 69 -18.94 -7.29 6.21
N SER A 70 -19.21 -8.54 6.56
CA SER A 70 -18.18 -9.61 6.66
C SER A 70 -17.60 -10.00 5.29
N LEU A 71 -17.57 -9.08 4.35
CA LEU A 71 -16.93 -9.28 3.06
C LEU A 71 -15.44 -8.98 3.25
N LEU A 72 -14.64 -10.02 3.16
CA LEU A 72 -13.20 -9.89 3.06
C LEU A 72 -12.89 -9.10 1.78
N PRO A 73 -12.07 -8.04 1.85
CA PRO A 73 -11.68 -7.34 0.65
C PRO A 73 -10.98 -8.31 -0.31
N ALA A 74 -11.41 -8.32 -1.57
CA ALA A 74 -10.76 -9.13 -2.61
C ALA A 74 -9.44 -8.51 -3.09
N TRP A 75 -8.78 -7.76 -2.22
CA TRP A 75 -7.49 -7.13 -2.54
C TRP A 75 -6.44 -8.19 -2.85
N SER A 76 -5.75 -8.01 -3.93
CA SER A 76 -4.73 -8.93 -4.41
C SER A 76 -3.53 -8.25 -5.06
N THR A 77 -3.48 -6.93 -5.04
CA THR A 77 -2.44 -6.15 -5.70
C THR A 77 -1.98 -5.01 -4.80
N LEU A 78 -0.67 -4.96 -4.52
CA LEU A 78 0.02 -3.81 -3.95
C LEU A 78 0.59 -2.96 -5.08
N LYS A 79 0.39 -1.64 -5.01
CA LYS A 79 0.99 -0.64 -5.89
C LYS A 79 1.88 0.28 -5.09
N MET A 80 3.09 0.50 -5.57
CA MET A 80 4.03 1.50 -5.06
C MET A 80 4.24 2.61 -6.09
N THR A 81 4.12 3.87 -5.66
CA THR A 81 4.45 5.05 -6.47
C THR A 81 5.70 5.69 -5.90
N TYR A 82 6.74 5.80 -6.71
CA TYR A 82 8.08 6.19 -6.26
C TYR A 82 8.84 6.99 -7.33
N ALA A 83 9.97 7.58 -6.96
CA ALA A 83 11.02 8.01 -7.88
C ALA A 83 12.35 7.41 -7.44
N ASP A 84 13.15 6.96 -8.42
CA ASP A 84 14.48 6.41 -8.23
C ASP A 84 15.30 6.70 -9.48
N ASN A 85 16.35 7.53 -9.35
CA ASN A 85 17.06 8.05 -10.51
C ASN A 85 18.38 7.33 -10.81
N SER A 86 18.77 6.35 -10.00
CA SER A 86 20.05 5.65 -10.19
C SER A 86 20.14 4.38 -9.35
N SER A 87 21.05 3.49 -9.74
CA SER A 87 21.40 2.28 -8.99
C SER A 87 22.00 2.52 -7.59
N ALA A 88 22.36 3.77 -7.27
CA ALA A 88 22.78 4.17 -5.93
C ALA A 88 21.62 4.58 -5.02
N GLY A 89 20.39 4.58 -5.54
CA GLY A 89 19.15 4.74 -4.81
C GLY A 89 18.33 3.46 -4.87
N SER A 90 17.37 3.30 -3.96
CA SER A 90 16.33 2.27 -4.07
C SER A 90 15.12 2.59 -3.21
N VAL A 91 13.96 2.13 -3.67
CA VAL A 91 12.73 2.06 -2.88
C VAL A 91 12.23 0.63 -2.94
N PHE A 92 12.11 0.00 -1.79
CA PHE A 92 11.59 -1.35 -1.65
C PHE A 92 10.32 -1.31 -0.81
N ALA A 93 9.31 -2.08 -1.18
CA ALA A 93 8.11 -2.27 -0.39
C ALA A 93 7.70 -3.74 -0.36
N GLU A 94 7.34 -4.24 0.80
CA GLU A 94 6.78 -5.58 0.96
C GLU A 94 5.49 -5.54 1.79
N LEU A 95 4.48 -6.28 1.36
CA LEU A 95 3.26 -6.50 2.13
C LEU A 95 3.43 -7.74 3.00
N LEU A 96 3.26 -7.57 4.30
CA LEU A 96 3.40 -8.60 5.31
C LEU A 96 2.06 -8.88 5.98
N GLU A 97 1.76 -10.16 6.12
CA GLU A 97 0.66 -10.70 6.90
C GLU A 97 1.22 -11.21 8.23
N VAL A 98 0.55 -10.90 9.33
CA VAL A 98 0.91 -11.35 10.67
C VAL A 98 -0.27 -12.11 11.26
N ASP A 99 -0.07 -13.37 11.58
CA ASP A 99 -1.06 -14.18 12.29
C ASP A 99 -1.26 -13.65 13.71
N ALA A 100 -2.53 -13.39 14.07
CA ALA A 100 -2.88 -12.75 15.34
C ALA A 100 -2.58 -13.60 16.58
N CYS A 101 -2.51 -14.94 16.43
CA CYS A 101 -2.30 -15.84 17.54
C CYS A 101 -0.84 -16.26 17.71
N SER A 102 -0.13 -16.49 16.60
CA SER A 102 1.25 -17.02 16.63
C SER A 102 2.31 -15.94 16.42
N SER A 103 1.92 -14.73 15.99
CA SER A 103 2.84 -13.67 15.55
C SER A 103 3.74 -14.09 14.38
N THR A 104 3.42 -15.17 13.69
CA THR A 104 4.14 -15.59 12.50
C THR A 104 3.91 -14.60 11.38
N GLN A 105 5.00 -14.19 10.72
CA GLN A 105 4.94 -13.27 9.60
C GLN A 105 5.10 -14.02 8.28
N ARG A 106 4.34 -13.62 7.27
CA ARG A 106 4.44 -14.11 5.91
C ARG A 106 4.43 -12.95 4.93
N GLN A 107 5.42 -12.91 4.05
CA GLN A 107 5.44 -11.97 2.93
C GLN A 107 4.41 -12.43 1.88
N LEU A 108 3.49 -11.54 1.51
CA LEU A 108 2.52 -11.78 0.44
C LEU A 108 3.10 -11.42 -0.92
N CYS A 109 3.70 -10.25 -1.03
CA CYS A 109 4.43 -9.82 -2.24
C CYS A 109 5.41 -8.70 -1.91
N SER A 110 6.31 -8.40 -2.85
CA SER A 110 7.26 -7.28 -2.74
C SER A 110 7.52 -6.60 -4.09
N ILE A 111 7.91 -5.33 -4.01
CA ILE A 111 8.26 -4.47 -5.14
C ILE A 111 9.62 -3.85 -4.83
N THR A 112 10.52 -3.88 -5.81
CA THR A 112 11.78 -3.12 -5.77
C THR A 112 11.74 -2.10 -6.88
N SER A 113 12.15 -0.86 -6.60
CA SER A 113 12.26 0.18 -7.62
C SER A 113 13.19 -0.23 -8.73
N THR A 114 12.90 0.24 -9.93
CA THR A 114 13.80 0.13 -11.07
C THR A 114 14.51 1.45 -11.32
N ASP A 115 15.81 1.39 -11.58
CA ASP A 115 16.62 2.56 -11.90
C ASP A 115 16.04 3.31 -13.09
N GLY A 116 16.10 4.64 -13.05
CA GLY A 116 15.60 5.44 -14.15
C GLY A 116 16.03 6.89 -14.10
N ASP A 117 15.23 7.70 -14.73
CA ASP A 117 15.26 9.16 -14.56
C ASP A 117 14.50 9.53 -13.26
N SER A 118 14.57 10.79 -12.86
CA SER A 118 13.86 11.30 -11.68
C SER A 118 12.34 11.38 -11.84
N SER A 119 11.75 10.73 -12.85
CA SER A 119 10.31 10.70 -13.06
C SER A 119 9.62 9.81 -12.02
N VAL A 120 8.39 10.17 -11.68
CA VAL A 120 7.55 9.35 -10.80
C VAL A 120 7.07 8.13 -11.57
N ARG A 121 7.26 6.97 -10.99
CA ARG A 121 6.89 5.65 -11.54
C ARG A 121 5.94 4.91 -10.61
N CYS A 122 5.30 3.88 -11.16
CA CYS A 122 4.42 3.00 -10.42
C CYS A 122 4.71 1.56 -10.79
N ASP A 123 4.98 0.73 -9.78
CA ASP A 123 5.10 -0.71 -9.93
C ASP A 123 4.10 -1.43 -9.04
N THR A 124 3.81 -2.67 -9.39
CA THR A 124 2.83 -3.49 -8.70
C THR A 124 3.36 -4.89 -8.45
N CYS A 125 2.91 -5.51 -7.36
CA CYS A 125 2.99 -6.94 -7.14
C CYS A 125 1.64 -7.49 -6.74
N SER A 126 1.41 -8.78 -7.00
CA SER A 126 0.14 -9.43 -6.71
C SER A 126 0.36 -10.71 -5.92
N TRP A 127 -0.68 -11.10 -5.15
CA TRP A 127 -0.70 -12.36 -4.40
C TRP A 127 -2.02 -13.10 -4.62
N ILE A 128 -2.07 -14.35 -4.20
CA ILE A 128 -3.27 -15.17 -4.28
C ILE A 128 -3.91 -15.24 -2.90
N GLY A 129 -5.24 -15.09 -2.82
CA GLY A 129 -6.01 -15.39 -1.63
C GLY A 129 -6.63 -14.20 -0.89
N GLY A 130 -6.48 -12.97 -1.36
CA GLY A 130 -7.07 -11.80 -0.68
C GLY A 130 -6.48 -11.54 0.71
N VAL A 131 -7.20 -10.78 1.55
CA VAL A 131 -6.82 -10.43 2.93
C VAL A 131 -7.92 -10.84 3.90
N ASP A 132 -7.55 -11.35 5.08
CA ASP A 132 -8.46 -11.75 6.16
C ASP A 132 -8.13 -11.01 7.46
N PHE A 133 -8.82 -9.90 7.69
CA PHE A 133 -8.65 -9.11 8.91
C PHE A 133 -9.27 -9.75 10.17
N GLY A 134 -9.98 -10.88 10.03
CA GLY A 134 -10.53 -11.63 11.16
C GLY A 134 -9.48 -12.42 11.93
N SER A 135 -8.45 -12.89 11.24
CA SER A 135 -7.39 -13.73 11.81
C SER A 135 -5.98 -13.15 11.64
N HIS A 136 -5.81 -12.12 10.81
CA HIS A 136 -4.51 -11.55 10.51
C HIS A 136 -4.52 -10.02 10.60
N SER A 137 -3.35 -9.47 10.89
CA SER A 137 -3.05 -8.05 10.68
C SER A 137 -2.11 -7.90 9.47
N TYR A 138 -2.15 -6.74 8.85
CA TYR A 138 -1.36 -6.46 7.66
C TYR A 138 -0.62 -5.14 7.81
N TYR A 139 0.62 -5.11 7.33
CA TYR A 139 1.36 -3.86 7.19
C TYR A 139 2.28 -3.92 5.98
N ILE A 140 2.61 -2.76 5.45
CA ILE A 140 3.62 -2.63 4.41
C ILE A 140 4.90 -2.12 5.08
N HIS A 141 5.99 -2.87 4.95
CA HIS A 141 7.32 -2.43 5.30
C HIS A 141 7.97 -1.83 4.06
N VAL A 142 8.50 -0.63 4.20
CA VAL A 142 9.17 0.10 3.13
C VAL A 142 10.58 0.45 3.55
N ILE A 143 11.51 0.24 2.63
CA ILE A 143 12.90 0.68 2.75
C ILE A 143 13.17 1.69 1.65
N VAL A 144 13.55 2.91 2.03
CA VAL A 144 14.09 3.92 1.11
C VAL A 144 15.57 4.04 1.40
N ALA A 145 16.41 3.74 0.43
CA ALA A 145 17.86 3.74 0.60
C ALA A 145 18.56 4.65 -0.42
N LYS A 146 19.72 5.14 -0.01
CA LYS A 146 20.56 6.01 -0.80
C LYS A 146 22.01 5.82 -0.40
N THR A 147 22.85 5.42 -1.36
CA THR A 147 24.28 5.13 -1.18
C THR A 147 25.20 6.16 -1.81
N ASP A 148 24.64 7.13 -2.55
CA ASP A 148 25.36 8.24 -3.18
C ASP A 148 24.58 9.54 -3.00
N VAL A 149 25.25 10.66 -2.78
CA VAL A 149 24.64 11.99 -2.61
C VAL A 149 23.90 12.48 -3.86
N LEU A 150 24.28 12.01 -5.05
CA LEU A 150 23.63 12.34 -6.32
C LEU A 150 22.40 11.48 -6.60
N ALA A 151 22.22 10.37 -5.90
CA ALA A 151 21.03 9.57 -6.00
C ALA A 151 19.82 10.32 -5.42
N ALA A 152 18.64 10.05 -5.97
CA ALA A 152 17.37 10.52 -5.43
C ALA A 152 16.40 9.34 -5.33
N SER A 153 15.96 9.03 -4.12
CA SER A 153 14.97 8.00 -3.85
C SER A 153 13.84 8.60 -3.02
N ALA A 154 12.61 8.38 -3.46
CA ALA A 154 11.43 8.91 -2.81
C ALA A 154 10.25 7.93 -2.93
N LEU A 155 9.53 7.72 -1.83
CA LEU A 155 8.23 7.06 -1.82
C LEU A 155 7.12 8.10 -1.80
N TYR A 156 6.22 8.09 -2.79
CA TYR A 156 5.09 9.02 -2.87
C TYR A 156 3.81 8.42 -2.28
N SER A 157 3.47 7.19 -2.61
CA SER A 157 2.26 6.54 -2.10
C SER A 157 2.31 5.02 -2.24
N LEU A 158 1.44 4.39 -1.46
CA LEU A 158 1.12 2.97 -1.49
C LEU A 158 -0.39 2.82 -1.68
N ALA A 159 -0.82 1.80 -2.41
CA ALA A 159 -2.23 1.43 -2.53
C ALA A 159 -2.39 -0.09 -2.62
N ILE A 160 -3.53 -0.58 -2.11
CA ILE A 160 -3.92 -2.00 -2.21
C ILE A 160 -5.32 -2.05 -2.81
N TYR A 161 -5.51 -2.87 -3.84
CA TYR A 161 -6.80 -3.05 -4.54
C TYR A 161 -6.97 -4.47 -5.08
#